data_c09f68621f9d175980dcb5dae4ceae80
#
_entry.id   c09f68621f9d175980dcb5dae4ceae80
#
_cell.length_a   1.000
_cell.length_b   1.000
_cell.length_c   1.000
_cell.angle_alpha   90.00
_cell.angle_beta   90.00
_cell.angle_gamma   90.00
#
_symmetry.space_group_name_H-M   'P 1'
#
loop_
_entity.id
_entity.type
_entity.pdbx_description
1 polymer ?
#
loop_
_entity_poly.entity_id
_entity_poly.type
_entity_poly.pdbx_seq_one_letter_code
_entity_poly.pdbx_strand_id
1 'polypeptide(L)'
;EGKSGYGLDLQTELVQLRVMSDLNESHPMDVVSTFLGAHAVPPEFAGRTDDYVDYMIEEVLPAIRAEHTVTFCDVFCEKGVFSLEQSERLLRAARHHRFKLKMHADEIVPFGGAELAASLKCVSADHLLHISDTGIKRLARAGVVATLLPLTAFSLNEPYAPARKMIDAGCAVALASDLNPGSCFSASIPMMIALACIYMKMTPEEAVTAVSYTHLTLPTIA
;
A
#
# COMPACT_ATOMS: atom_id res chain seq x y z
N GLU A 1 -9.56 -1.36 -4.54
CA GLU A 1 -8.99 -0.22 -3.82
C GLU A 1 -8.55 0.86 -4.81
N GLY A 2 -8.87 2.13 -4.52
CA GLY A 2 -8.32 3.31 -5.19
C GLY A 2 -7.43 4.07 -4.22
N LYS A 3 -6.21 4.43 -4.64
CA LYS A 3 -5.30 5.25 -3.84
C LYS A 3 -5.15 6.63 -4.46
N SER A 4 -5.19 7.68 -3.64
CA SER A 4 -4.73 9.02 -4.02
C SER A 4 -3.20 9.08 -4.00
N GLY A 5 -2.57 10.24 -4.00
CA GLY A 5 -1.14 10.38 -3.77
C GLY A 5 -0.36 11.10 -4.87
N TYR A 6 -1.00 11.38 -6.00
CA TYR A 6 -0.39 12.19 -7.05
C TYR A 6 -0.89 13.64 -7.05
N GLY A 7 -1.78 14.01 -6.11
CA GLY A 7 -2.27 15.37 -5.93
C GLY A 7 -1.24 16.29 -5.30
N LEU A 8 -0.56 15.79 -4.27
CA LEU A 8 0.52 16.45 -3.52
C LEU A 8 0.10 17.76 -2.80
N ASP A 9 -1.16 18.14 -2.89
CA ASP A 9 -1.78 19.24 -2.16
C ASP A 9 -3.17 18.82 -1.64
N LEU A 10 -3.65 19.49 -0.60
CA LEU A 10 -4.92 19.14 0.05
C LEU A 10 -6.11 19.12 -0.91
N GLN A 11 -6.23 20.13 -1.78
CA GLN A 11 -7.43 20.26 -2.63
C GLN A 11 -7.47 19.16 -3.69
N THR A 12 -6.33 18.89 -4.31
CA THR A 12 -6.23 17.86 -5.36
C THR A 12 -6.40 16.46 -4.75
N GLU A 13 -5.84 16.17 -3.57
CA GLU A 13 -6.05 14.90 -2.87
C GLU A 13 -7.53 14.71 -2.50
N LEU A 14 -8.21 15.74 -1.99
CA LEU A 14 -9.65 15.69 -1.69
C LEU A 14 -10.49 15.43 -2.94
N VAL A 15 -10.17 16.05 -4.09
CA VAL A 15 -10.85 15.78 -5.35
C VAL A 15 -10.70 14.33 -5.77
N GLN A 16 -9.50 13.77 -5.72
CA GLN A 16 -9.26 12.36 -6.05
C GLN A 16 -10.09 11.42 -5.15
N LEU A 17 -10.12 11.68 -3.85
CA LEU A 17 -10.86 10.86 -2.89
C LEU A 17 -12.38 10.97 -3.06
N ARG A 18 -12.90 12.16 -3.37
CA ARG A 18 -14.32 12.36 -3.70
C ARG A 18 -14.72 11.62 -4.97
N VAL A 19 -13.92 11.68 -6.03
CA VAL A 19 -14.18 10.92 -7.26
C VAL A 19 -14.23 9.41 -6.98
N MET A 20 -13.38 8.88 -6.11
CA MET A 20 -13.45 7.47 -5.70
C MET A 20 -14.75 7.16 -4.95
N SER A 21 -15.22 8.07 -4.09
CA SER A 21 -16.50 7.93 -3.39
C SER A 21 -17.68 7.95 -4.37
N ASP A 22 -17.70 8.89 -5.31
CA ASP A 22 -18.75 9.00 -6.33
C ASP A 22 -18.78 7.74 -7.23
N LEU A 23 -17.62 7.20 -7.57
CA LEU A 23 -17.52 5.95 -8.32
C LEU A 23 -18.07 4.77 -7.50
N ASN A 24 -17.81 4.71 -6.20
CA ASN A 24 -18.35 3.66 -5.34
C ASN A 24 -19.89 3.68 -5.27
N GLU A 25 -20.49 4.86 -5.37
CA GLU A 25 -21.95 5.02 -5.37
C GLU A 25 -22.60 4.73 -6.73
N SER A 26 -21.90 5.05 -7.83
CA SER A 26 -22.45 4.99 -9.19
C SER A 26 -22.04 3.76 -9.99
N HIS A 27 -20.99 3.02 -9.60
CA HIS A 27 -20.46 1.87 -10.32
C HIS A 27 -20.79 0.57 -9.60
N PRO A 28 -21.07 -0.55 -10.32
CA PRO A 28 -21.37 -1.84 -9.68
C PRO A 28 -20.20 -2.50 -8.95
N MET A 29 -18.99 -1.95 -9.09
CA MET A 29 -17.79 -2.44 -8.39
C MET A 29 -17.54 -1.61 -7.14
N ASP A 30 -17.31 -2.26 -6.01
CA ASP A 30 -16.95 -1.58 -4.77
C ASP A 30 -15.59 -0.87 -4.89
N VAL A 31 -15.54 0.41 -4.56
CA VAL A 31 -14.33 1.23 -4.54
C VAL A 31 -14.00 1.64 -3.11
N VAL A 32 -12.92 1.11 -2.56
CA VAL A 32 -12.44 1.47 -1.22
C VAL A 32 -11.31 2.48 -1.33
N SER A 33 -11.47 3.65 -0.71
CA SER A 33 -10.54 4.77 -0.83
C SER A 33 -9.41 4.71 0.19
N THR A 34 -8.19 4.97 -0.29
CA THR A 34 -6.96 5.08 0.50
C THR A 34 -6.31 6.43 0.25
N PHE A 35 -6.04 7.18 1.30
CA PHE A 35 -5.21 8.38 1.23
C PHE A 35 -3.73 7.99 1.20
N LEU A 36 -3.02 8.37 0.16
CA LEU A 36 -1.58 8.14 -0.04
C LEU A 36 -0.84 9.46 -0.38
N GLY A 37 -1.16 10.57 0.28
CA GLY A 37 -0.46 11.84 0.06
C GLY A 37 1.05 11.77 0.35
N ALA A 38 1.45 10.84 1.20
CA ALA A 38 2.85 10.51 1.44
C ALA A 38 3.42 9.54 0.38
N HIS A 39 3.18 9.81 -0.91
CA HIS A 39 3.75 9.07 -2.03
C HIS A 39 5.03 9.73 -2.57
N ALA A 40 5.04 11.05 -2.65
CA ALA A 40 6.20 11.84 -3.04
C ALA A 40 6.22 13.16 -2.27
N VAL A 41 7.38 13.79 -2.19
CA VAL A 41 7.51 15.14 -1.60
C VAL A 41 7.30 16.17 -2.71
N PRO A 42 6.31 17.08 -2.57
CA PRO A 42 6.04 18.09 -3.60
C PRO A 42 7.19 19.12 -3.68
N PRO A 43 7.36 19.79 -4.84
CA PRO A 43 8.45 20.73 -5.06
C PRO A 43 8.55 21.83 -4.01
N GLU A 44 7.42 22.30 -3.47
CA GLU A 44 7.34 23.34 -2.44
C GLU A 44 8.00 22.92 -1.11
N PHE A 45 8.09 21.61 -0.88
CA PHE A 45 8.72 21.01 0.29
C PHE A 45 10.05 20.32 -0.05
N ALA A 46 10.63 20.56 -1.22
CA ALA A 46 11.91 19.95 -1.60
C ALA A 46 12.99 20.18 -0.56
N GLY A 47 13.60 19.09 -0.06
CA GLY A 47 14.60 19.12 1.03
C GLY A 47 14.03 19.39 2.44
N ARG A 48 12.72 19.49 2.59
CA ARG A 48 12.03 19.72 3.86
C ARG A 48 10.91 18.69 4.09
N THR A 49 11.27 17.41 3.95
CA THR A 49 10.31 16.30 4.07
C THR A 49 9.60 16.26 5.41
N ASP A 50 10.29 16.65 6.50
CA ASP A 50 9.67 16.73 7.83
C ASP A 50 8.57 17.78 7.89
N ASP A 51 8.76 18.96 7.28
CA ASP A 51 7.74 20.00 7.20
C ASP A 51 6.52 19.52 6.41
N TYR A 52 6.75 18.73 5.34
CA TYR A 52 5.64 18.12 4.59
C TYR A 52 4.87 17.08 5.41
N VAL A 53 5.58 16.27 6.20
CA VAL A 53 4.92 15.32 7.12
C VAL A 53 4.12 16.07 8.19
N ASP A 54 4.64 17.15 8.75
CA ASP A 54 3.92 17.99 9.71
C ASP A 54 2.67 18.62 9.07
N TYR A 55 2.79 19.17 7.85
CA TYR A 55 1.64 19.67 7.10
C TYR A 55 0.56 18.60 6.87
N MET A 56 0.96 17.37 6.49
CA MET A 56 0.00 16.27 6.34
C MET A 56 -0.70 15.93 7.66
N ILE A 57 0.02 15.94 8.76
CA ILE A 57 -0.53 15.61 10.08
C ILE A 57 -1.48 16.72 10.59
N GLU A 58 -1.09 17.98 10.47
CA GLU A 58 -1.80 19.09 11.09
C GLU A 58 -2.98 19.59 10.24
N GLU A 59 -2.86 19.52 8.92
CA GLU A 59 -3.83 20.12 8.00
C GLU A 59 -4.58 19.08 7.18
N VAL A 60 -3.84 18.12 6.54
CA VAL A 60 -4.42 17.24 5.54
C VAL A 60 -5.23 16.11 6.16
N LEU A 61 -4.67 15.38 7.14
CA LEU A 61 -5.39 14.26 7.78
C LEU A 61 -6.70 14.68 8.45
N PRO A 62 -6.77 15.81 9.21
CA PRO A 62 -8.05 16.28 9.75
C PRO A 62 -9.07 16.62 8.68
N ALA A 63 -8.64 17.30 7.58
CA ALA A 63 -9.53 17.68 6.49
C ALA A 63 -10.10 16.45 5.76
N ILE A 64 -9.25 15.47 5.43
CA ILE A 64 -9.70 14.21 4.81
C ILE A 64 -10.63 13.45 5.74
N ARG A 65 -10.33 13.42 7.04
CA ARG A 65 -11.20 12.74 8.01
C ARG A 65 -12.60 13.36 8.09
N ALA A 66 -12.71 14.65 7.88
CA ALA A 66 -13.98 15.35 7.88
C ALA A 66 -14.91 14.94 6.71
N GLU A 67 -14.37 14.46 5.60
CA GLU A 67 -15.14 13.93 4.45
C GLU A 67 -15.79 12.57 4.73
N HIS A 68 -15.33 11.82 5.76
CA HIS A 68 -15.85 10.51 6.19
C HIS A 68 -15.85 9.38 5.13
N THR A 69 -15.24 9.58 3.98
CA THR A 69 -15.27 8.65 2.84
C THR A 69 -14.03 7.77 2.72
N VAL A 70 -12.98 8.07 3.51
CA VAL A 70 -11.67 7.43 3.39
C VAL A 70 -11.44 6.45 4.53
N THR A 71 -11.08 5.21 4.17
CA THR A 71 -10.86 4.11 5.14
C THR A 71 -9.41 4.02 5.58
N PHE A 72 -8.46 4.18 4.64
CA PHE A 72 -7.05 3.90 4.86
C PHE A 72 -6.17 5.13 4.70
N CYS A 73 -5.07 5.14 5.43
CA CYS A 73 -3.92 6.00 5.17
C CYS A 73 -2.71 5.12 4.89
N ASP A 74 -1.96 5.47 3.87
CA ASP A 74 -0.80 4.75 3.35
C ASP A 74 0.40 5.69 3.27
N VAL A 75 1.61 5.13 3.22
CA VAL A 75 2.86 5.87 3.09
C VAL A 75 3.86 5.09 2.25
N PHE A 76 4.61 5.77 1.40
CA PHE A 76 5.74 5.19 0.69
C PHE A 76 7.00 5.23 1.57
N CYS A 77 7.14 4.22 2.40
CA CYS A 77 8.25 4.05 3.33
C CYS A 77 9.47 3.47 2.58
N GLU A 78 10.31 4.34 2.04
CA GLU A 78 11.43 3.94 1.21
C GLU A 78 12.60 4.89 1.34
N LYS A 79 13.82 4.37 1.15
CA LYS A 79 15.04 5.16 1.19
C LYS A 79 15.02 6.27 0.13
N GLY A 80 15.14 7.51 0.57
CA GLY A 80 15.11 8.68 -0.33
C GLY A 80 13.71 9.22 -0.61
N VAL A 81 12.66 8.63 -0.04
CA VAL A 81 11.28 9.13 -0.09
C VAL A 81 10.83 9.52 1.33
N PHE A 82 10.21 8.61 2.08
CA PHE A 82 9.89 8.84 3.50
C PHE A 82 10.67 7.84 4.37
N SER A 83 11.38 8.36 5.38
CA SER A 83 12.13 7.54 6.34
C SER A 83 11.20 6.70 7.21
N LEU A 84 11.78 5.71 7.91
CA LEU A 84 11.04 4.92 8.91
C LEU A 84 10.40 5.80 9.98
N GLU A 85 11.12 6.81 10.47
CA GLU A 85 10.65 7.74 11.50
C GLU A 85 9.51 8.63 11.00
N GLN A 86 9.64 9.17 9.79
CA GLN A 86 8.61 9.98 9.13
C GLN A 86 7.35 9.16 8.86
N SER A 87 7.52 7.95 8.35
CA SER A 87 6.42 7.01 8.08
C SER A 87 5.71 6.60 9.39
N GLU A 88 6.46 6.30 10.45
CA GLU A 88 5.87 5.99 11.76
C GLU A 88 5.09 7.16 12.33
N ARG A 89 5.64 8.37 12.27
CA ARG A 89 5.01 9.58 12.77
C ARG A 89 3.68 9.85 12.06
N LEU A 90 3.67 9.82 10.72
CA LEU A 90 2.47 10.02 9.92
C LEU A 90 1.41 8.95 10.22
N LEU A 91 1.77 7.67 10.19
CA LEU A 91 0.81 6.58 10.39
C LEU A 91 0.26 6.54 11.83
N ARG A 92 1.04 6.93 12.85
CA ARG A 92 0.51 7.08 14.21
C ARG A 92 -0.51 8.20 14.29
N ALA A 93 -0.28 9.32 13.64
CA ALA A 93 -1.24 10.42 13.55
C ALA A 93 -2.50 9.99 12.79
N ALA A 94 -2.35 9.30 11.65
CA ALA A 94 -3.48 8.75 10.90
C ALA A 94 -4.34 7.79 11.76
N ARG A 95 -3.72 6.95 12.56
CA ARG A 95 -4.45 6.09 13.52
C ARG A 95 -5.22 6.89 14.56
N HIS A 96 -4.65 7.99 15.06
CA HIS A 96 -5.35 8.89 15.99
C HIS A 96 -6.64 9.44 15.34
N HIS A 97 -6.58 9.74 14.05
CA HIS A 97 -7.74 10.10 13.23
C HIS A 97 -8.61 8.93 12.79
N ARG A 98 -8.38 7.71 13.32
CA ARG A 98 -9.15 6.48 13.06
C ARG A 98 -9.06 5.96 11.62
N PHE A 99 -7.99 6.26 10.90
CA PHE A 99 -7.66 5.55 9.66
C PHE A 99 -7.09 4.17 9.98
N LYS A 100 -7.42 3.18 9.16
CA LYS A 100 -6.68 1.92 9.07
C LYS A 100 -5.39 2.18 8.31
N LEU A 101 -4.31 1.49 8.65
CA LEU A 101 -2.98 1.80 8.15
C LEU A 101 -2.53 0.82 7.07
N LYS A 102 -1.85 1.32 6.05
CA LYS A 102 -1.16 0.56 5.01
C LYS A 102 0.26 1.11 4.83
N MET A 103 1.11 0.40 4.10
CA MET A 103 2.47 0.84 3.86
C MET A 103 3.04 0.22 2.58
N HIS A 104 3.56 1.04 1.65
CA HIS A 104 4.49 0.60 0.63
C HIS A 104 5.84 0.39 1.31
N ALA A 105 6.43 -0.79 1.19
CA ALA A 105 7.55 -1.20 2.01
C ALA A 105 8.57 -2.04 1.23
N ASP A 106 9.86 -1.77 1.43
CA ASP A 106 10.96 -2.57 0.90
C ASP A 106 10.80 -2.85 -0.61
N GLU A 107 10.37 -1.84 -1.37
CA GLU A 107 10.15 -1.94 -2.82
C GLU A 107 11.47 -1.78 -3.58
N ILE A 108 12.25 -0.74 -3.28
CA ILE A 108 13.46 -0.38 -4.04
C ILE A 108 14.71 -0.95 -3.37
N VAL A 109 14.78 -0.89 -2.05
CA VAL A 109 15.90 -1.45 -1.29
C VAL A 109 15.42 -2.11 0.01
N PRO A 110 16.23 -3.02 0.62
CA PRO A 110 15.96 -3.49 1.98
C PRO A 110 16.04 -2.30 2.95
N PHE A 111 14.91 -1.87 3.48
CA PHE A 111 14.85 -0.66 4.30
C PHE A 111 14.30 -0.89 5.70
N GLY A 112 13.51 -1.96 5.89
CA GLY A 112 12.88 -2.31 7.16
C GLY A 112 11.44 -1.81 7.27
N GLY A 113 10.82 -1.42 6.15
CA GLY A 113 9.42 -1.00 6.08
C GLY A 113 8.47 -2.12 6.53
N ALA A 114 8.75 -3.36 6.16
CA ALA A 114 7.95 -4.51 6.58
C ALA A 114 7.94 -4.70 8.11
N GLU A 115 9.09 -4.54 8.77
CA GLU A 115 9.21 -4.60 10.22
C GLU A 115 8.44 -3.48 10.90
N LEU A 116 8.45 -2.27 10.31
CA LEU A 116 7.67 -1.13 10.79
C LEU A 116 6.18 -1.37 10.61
N ALA A 117 5.75 -1.83 9.44
CA ALA A 117 4.34 -2.17 9.16
C ALA A 117 3.80 -3.20 10.16
N ALA A 118 4.60 -4.24 10.47
CA ALA A 118 4.26 -5.23 11.49
C ALA A 118 4.13 -4.61 12.89
N SER A 119 5.06 -3.72 13.28
CA SER A 119 5.04 -3.05 14.59
C SER A 119 3.84 -2.14 14.76
N LEU A 120 3.45 -1.47 13.69
CA LEU A 120 2.28 -0.62 13.62
C LEU A 120 0.99 -1.41 13.40
N LYS A 121 1.04 -2.73 13.22
CA LYS A 121 -0.13 -3.55 12.88
C LYS A 121 -0.92 -2.93 11.72
N CYS A 122 -0.23 -2.62 10.63
CA CYS A 122 -0.86 -2.21 9.40
C CYS A 122 -1.81 -3.31 8.90
N VAL A 123 -2.83 -2.94 8.12
CA VAL A 123 -3.70 -3.93 7.48
C VAL A 123 -2.92 -4.67 6.39
N SER A 124 -2.14 -3.94 5.60
CA SER A 124 -1.24 -4.53 4.60
C SER A 124 0.10 -3.81 4.54
N ALA A 125 1.08 -4.52 3.99
CA ALA A 125 2.34 -3.99 3.51
C ALA A 125 2.46 -4.39 2.03
N ASP A 126 2.69 -3.42 1.18
CA ASP A 126 2.59 -3.57 -0.26
C ASP A 126 4.01 -3.62 -0.89
N HIS A 127 4.19 -4.26 -2.06
CA HIS A 127 5.42 -4.54 -2.82
C HIS A 127 6.32 -5.62 -2.22
N LEU A 128 7.13 -5.34 -1.22
CA LEU A 128 7.95 -6.28 -0.45
C LEU A 128 9.02 -7.03 -1.28
N LEU A 129 9.53 -6.40 -2.37
CA LEU A 129 10.51 -7.02 -3.25
C LEU A 129 11.79 -7.39 -2.52
N HIS A 130 12.20 -6.52 -1.58
CA HIS A 130 13.44 -6.64 -0.82
C HIS A 130 13.24 -6.94 0.68
N ILE A 131 12.06 -7.50 1.02
CA ILE A 131 11.73 -7.85 2.41
C ILE A 131 12.77 -8.79 3.04
N SER A 132 13.14 -8.54 4.29
CA SER A 132 14.01 -9.39 5.07
C SER A 132 13.29 -10.64 5.60
N ASP A 133 14.05 -11.72 5.92
CA ASP A 133 13.49 -12.90 6.60
C ASP A 133 12.90 -12.54 7.98
N THR A 134 13.40 -11.49 8.62
CA THR A 134 12.82 -10.94 9.86
C THR A 134 11.50 -10.25 9.60
N GLY A 135 11.42 -9.45 8.54
CA GLY A 135 10.20 -8.79 8.08
C GLY A 135 9.09 -9.81 7.79
N ILE A 136 9.39 -10.86 7.03
CA ILE A 136 8.43 -11.95 6.76
C ILE A 136 7.85 -12.53 8.06
N LYS A 137 8.73 -12.91 9.00
CA LYS A 137 8.29 -13.48 10.28
C LYS A 137 7.45 -12.50 11.11
N ARG A 138 7.79 -11.22 11.06
CA ARG A 138 7.04 -10.18 11.78
C ARG A 138 5.67 -9.92 11.17
N LEU A 139 5.57 -9.82 9.84
CA LEU A 139 4.28 -9.69 9.14
C LEU A 139 3.36 -10.87 9.46
N ALA A 140 3.86 -12.11 9.35
CA ALA A 140 3.10 -13.32 9.66
C ALA A 140 2.55 -13.30 11.10
N ARG A 141 3.40 -12.97 12.09
CA ARG A 141 2.99 -12.91 13.51
C ARG A 141 2.01 -11.78 13.81
N ALA A 142 2.13 -10.67 13.12
CA ALA A 142 1.27 -9.50 13.29
C ALA A 142 -0.08 -9.62 12.56
N GLY A 143 -0.21 -10.61 11.66
CA GLY A 143 -1.40 -10.76 10.80
C GLY A 143 -1.51 -9.66 9.74
N VAL A 144 -0.40 -9.04 9.36
CA VAL A 144 -0.34 -8.05 8.28
C VAL A 144 -0.34 -8.77 6.95
N VAL A 145 -1.23 -8.37 6.04
CA VAL A 145 -1.30 -8.96 4.71
C VAL A 145 -0.15 -8.46 3.85
N ALA A 146 0.56 -9.37 3.19
CA ALA A 146 1.55 -9.06 2.19
C ALA A 146 0.84 -8.87 0.83
N THR A 147 0.70 -7.63 0.36
CA THR A 147 0.10 -7.35 -0.96
C THR A 147 1.21 -7.27 -2.00
N LEU A 148 1.27 -8.25 -2.87
CA LEU A 148 2.34 -8.39 -3.85
C LEU A 148 1.87 -7.92 -5.23
N LEU A 149 2.76 -7.23 -5.95
CA LEU A 149 2.45 -6.45 -7.15
C LEU A 149 3.31 -6.91 -8.34
N PRO A 150 3.10 -8.15 -8.84
CA PRO A 150 3.99 -8.73 -9.85
C PRO A 150 3.97 -8.01 -11.20
N LEU A 151 2.90 -7.29 -11.54
CA LEU A 151 2.84 -6.50 -12.77
C LEU A 151 3.77 -5.28 -12.70
N THR A 152 3.89 -4.65 -11.54
CA THR A 152 4.81 -3.53 -11.30
C THR A 152 6.25 -4.01 -11.36
N ALA A 153 6.59 -5.08 -10.67
CA ALA A 153 7.93 -5.69 -10.75
C ALA A 153 8.31 -6.06 -12.20
N PHE A 154 7.36 -6.61 -12.97
CA PHE A 154 7.56 -6.91 -14.39
C PHE A 154 7.80 -5.64 -15.22
N SER A 155 6.97 -4.62 -15.04
CA SER A 155 7.04 -3.37 -15.82
C SER A 155 8.34 -2.61 -15.57
N LEU A 156 8.84 -2.63 -14.35
CA LEU A 156 10.08 -1.99 -13.93
C LEU A 156 11.32 -2.86 -14.15
N ASN A 157 11.15 -4.12 -14.55
CA ASN A 157 12.22 -5.12 -14.66
C ASN A 157 12.98 -5.32 -13.35
N GLU A 158 12.25 -5.34 -12.23
CA GLU A 158 12.75 -5.52 -10.87
C GLU A 158 12.60 -6.97 -10.40
N PRO A 159 13.32 -7.39 -9.34
CA PRO A 159 13.12 -8.69 -8.70
C PRO A 159 11.67 -8.87 -8.22
N TYR A 160 11.19 -10.11 -8.20
CA TYR A 160 9.87 -10.41 -7.66
C TYR A 160 9.93 -10.65 -6.15
N ALA A 161 8.90 -10.20 -5.44
CA ALA A 161 8.74 -10.47 -4.01
C ALA A 161 8.74 -11.99 -3.72
N PRO A 162 9.35 -12.45 -2.61
CA PRO A 162 9.54 -13.86 -2.29
C PRO A 162 8.25 -14.52 -1.73
N ALA A 163 7.16 -14.54 -2.55
CA ALA A 163 5.84 -15.03 -2.12
C ALA A 163 5.89 -16.43 -1.51
N ARG A 164 6.67 -17.36 -2.11
CA ARG A 164 6.79 -18.72 -1.56
C ARG A 164 7.27 -18.71 -0.12
N LYS A 165 8.32 -17.94 0.19
CA LYS A 165 8.83 -17.83 1.57
C LYS A 165 7.80 -17.22 2.52
N MET A 166 7.04 -16.24 2.04
CA MET A 166 5.98 -15.59 2.85
C MET A 166 4.86 -16.56 3.18
N ILE A 167 4.37 -17.31 2.19
CA ILE A 167 3.31 -18.32 2.37
C ILE A 167 3.78 -19.42 3.32
N ASP A 168 4.98 -19.94 3.11
CA ASP A 168 5.56 -21.00 3.96
C ASP A 168 5.79 -20.52 5.40
N ALA A 169 5.99 -19.21 5.61
CA ALA A 169 6.08 -18.60 6.93
C ALA A 169 4.71 -18.26 7.56
N GLY A 170 3.61 -18.51 6.86
CA GLY A 170 2.25 -18.26 7.33
C GLY A 170 1.74 -16.83 7.12
N CYS A 171 2.36 -16.05 6.22
CA CYS A 171 1.79 -14.76 5.82
C CYS A 171 0.54 -14.97 4.98
N ALA A 172 -0.49 -14.18 5.24
CA ALA A 172 -1.57 -13.99 4.29
C ALA A 172 -1.02 -13.17 3.10
N VAL A 173 -1.20 -13.67 1.87
CA VAL A 173 -0.71 -13.03 0.65
C VAL A 173 -1.90 -12.60 -0.20
N ALA A 174 -1.91 -11.34 -0.63
CA ALA A 174 -2.81 -10.80 -1.64
C ALA A 174 -2.03 -10.41 -2.89
N LEU A 175 -2.68 -10.48 -4.05
CA LEU A 175 -2.15 -9.98 -5.32
C LEU A 175 -3.01 -8.83 -5.83
N ALA A 176 -2.38 -7.78 -6.34
CA ALA A 176 -3.05 -6.64 -6.94
C ALA A 176 -2.31 -6.16 -8.20
N SER A 177 -3.02 -5.41 -9.04
CA SER A 177 -2.47 -4.95 -10.32
C SER A 177 -1.49 -3.79 -10.18
N ASP A 178 -1.73 -2.94 -9.19
CA ASP A 178 -1.00 -1.66 -9.05
C ASP A 178 -1.04 -0.81 -10.33
N LEU A 179 -2.19 -0.81 -11.02
CA LEU A 179 -2.37 0.02 -12.20
C LEU A 179 -2.18 1.49 -11.84
N ASN A 180 -1.14 2.10 -12.39
CA ASN A 180 -0.81 3.51 -12.15
C ASN A 180 -0.02 4.11 -13.33
N PRO A 181 0.00 5.44 -13.47
CA PRO A 181 0.67 6.09 -14.61
C PRO A 181 2.20 6.13 -14.49
N GLY A 182 2.79 5.74 -13.35
CA GLY A 182 4.22 5.83 -13.09
C GLY A 182 4.98 4.55 -13.37
N SER A 183 4.45 3.40 -12.97
CA SER A 183 5.20 2.14 -12.93
C SER A 183 4.47 0.93 -13.51
N CYS A 184 3.14 0.98 -13.70
CA CYS A 184 2.40 -0.19 -14.19
C CYS A 184 1.18 0.20 -15.02
N PHE A 185 1.19 -0.09 -16.32
CA PHE A 185 0.12 0.24 -17.27
C PHE A 185 -0.84 -0.95 -17.56
N SER A 186 -0.82 -1.99 -16.75
CA SER A 186 -1.62 -3.20 -16.97
C SER A 186 -2.50 -3.52 -15.77
N ALA A 187 -3.77 -3.85 -16.05
CA ALA A 187 -4.73 -4.41 -15.10
C ALA A 187 -5.02 -5.90 -15.38
N SER A 188 -4.16 -6.61 -16.11
CA SER A 188 -4.40 -7.99 -16.54
C SER A 188 -4.28 -8.96 -15.38
N ILE A 189 -5.41 -9.38 -14.81
CA ILE A 189 -5.45 -10.44 -13.78
C ILE A 189 -4.84 -11.76 -14.27
N PRO A 190 -5.13 -12.25 -15.49
CA PRO A 190 -4.49 -13.47 -15.98
C PRO A 190 -2.96 -13.38 -16.06
N MET A 191 -2.42 -12.23 -16.50
CA MET A 191 -0.97 -12.02 -16.53
C MET A 191 -0.38 -11.97 -15.11
N MET A 192 -1.06 -11.30 -14.19
CA MET A 192 -0.64 -11.24 -12.79
C MET A 192 -0.54 -12.62 -12.16
N ILE A 193 -1.55 -13.49 -12.37
CA ILE A 193 -1.55 -14.88 -11.92
C ILE A 193 -0.39 -15.66 -12.54
N ALA A 194 -0.17 -15.52 -13.86
CA ALA A 194 0.92 -16.20 -14.54
C ALA A 194 2.30 -15.80 -13.98
N LEU A 195 2.55 -14.49 -13.74
CA LEU A 195 3.79 -14.00 -13.15
C LEU A 195 3.97 -14.53 -11.72
N ALA A 196 2.91 -14.54 -10.91
CA ALA A 196 2.95 -15.07 -9.55
C ALA A 196 3.31 -16.57 -9.53
N CYS A 197 2.73 -17.36 -10.43
CA CYS A 197 3.06 -18.79 -10.54
C CYS A 197 4.49 -19.03 -11.03
N ILE A 198 4.91 -18.33 -12.09
CA ILE A 198 6.20 -18.58 -12.76
C ILE A 198 7.36 -18.05 -11.93
N TYR A 199 7.29 -16.80 -11.49
CA TYR A 199 8.42 -16.12 -10.86
C TYR A 199 8.37 -16.12 -9.34
N MET A 200 7.18 -16.03 -8.74
CA MET A 200 7.02 -15.97 -7.28
C MET A 200 6.74 -17.35 -6.66
N LYS A 201 6.65 -18.41 -7.49
CA LYS A 201 6.48 -19.82 -7.08
C LYS A 201 5.22 -20.09 -6.27
N MET A 202 4.16 -19.37 -6.59
CA MET A 202 2.81 -19.66 -6.09
C MET A 202 2.19 -20.80 -6.91
N THR A 203 1.34 -21.64 -6.27
CA THR A 203 0.49 -22.54 -7.04
C THR A 203 -0.64 -21.76 -7.70
N PRO A 204 -1.27 -22.29 -8.77
CA PRO A 204 -2.44 -21.64 -9.37
C PRO A 204 -3.57 -21.36 -8.36
N GLU A 205 -3.82 -22.29 -7.44
CA GLU A 205 -4.84 -22.17 -6.40
C GLU A 205 -4.50 -21.05 -5.41
N GLU A 206 -3.25 -20.95 -4.98
CA GLU A 206 -2.77 -19.85 -4.12
C GLU A 206 -2.90 -18.50 -4.84
N ALA A 207 -2.52 -18.42 -6.12
CA ALA A 207 -2.60 -17.18 -6.88
C ALA A 207 -4.06 -16.73 -7.10
N VAL A 208 -4.98 -17.67 -7.42
CA VAL A 208 -6.41 -17.37 -7.55
C VAL A 208 -7.00 -16.94 -6.20
N THR A 209 -6.63 -17.59 -5.10
CA THR A 209 -7.05 -17.20 -3.75
C THR A 209 -6.55 -15.80 -3.42
N ALA A 210 -5.30 -15.48 -3.76
CA ALA A 210 -4.66 -14.20 -3.47
C ALA A 210 -5.28 -13.01 -4.24
N VAL A 211 -5.87 -13.23 -5.43
CA VAL A 211 -6.58 -12.17 -6.18
C VAL A 211 -8.07 -12.08 -5.83
N SER A 212 -8.59 -12.96 -4.98
CA SER A 212 -10.03 -13.04 -4.68
C SER A 212 -10.30 -13.14 -3.18
N TYR A 213 -10.22 -14.34 -2.61
CA TYR A 213 -10.63 -14.63 -1.24
C TYR A 213 -9.83 -13.84 -0.20
N THR A 214 -8.52 -13.68 -0.37
CA THR A 214 -7.68 -12.90 0.56
C THR A 214 -8.16 -11.46 0.67
N HIS A 215 -8.58 -10.84 -0.42
CA HIS A 215 -9.13 -9.48 -0.42
C HIS A 215 -10.47 -9.41 0.31
N LEU A 216 -11.31 -10.45 0.24
CA LEU A 216 -12.60 -10.52 0.93
C LEU A 216 -12.46 -10.71 2.44
N THR A 217 -11.37 -11.32 2.89
CA THR A 217 -11.11 -11.58 4.31
C THR A 217 -10.25 -10.51 4.98
N LEU A 218 -9.76 -9.54 4.21
CA LEU A 218 -9.11 -8.37 4.79
C LEU A 218 -10.10 -7.64 5.72
N PRO A 219 -9.63 -7.08 6.86
CA PRO A 219 -10.49 -6.30 7.78
C PRO A 219 -11.07 -5.02 7.13
N THR A 220 -11.13 -4.98 5.82
CA THR A 220 -11.60 -3.88 5.00
C THR A 220 -13.11 -3.90 4.79
N ILE A 221 -13.77 -5.04 5.01
CA ILE A 221 -15.15 -5.29 4.60
C ILE A 221 -16.09 -5.54 5.81
N ALA A 222 -15.65 -5.20 7.02
CA ALA A 222 -16.49 -5.22 8.21
C ALA A 222 -16.83 -3.82 8.69
#